data_c76064e7154849dfd9912824b362d2c8
#
_entry.id   c76064e7154849dfd9912824b362d2c8
#
_cell.length_a   1.000
_cell.length_b   1.000
_cell.length_c   1.000
_cell.angle_alpha   90.00
_cell.angle_beta   90.00
_cell.angle_gamma   90.00
#
_symmetry.space_group_name_H-M   'P 1'
#
loop_
_entity.id
_entity.type
_entity.pdbx_description
1 polymer ?
#
loop_
_entity_poly.entity_id
_entity_poly.type
_entity_poly.pdbx_seq_one_letter_code
_entity_poly.pdbx_strand_id
1 'polypeptide(L)'
;MDWLISSSFSWGVIFASINLNADQVISGTAINMVAGALTVFLARNITGSGNIRITMGFVPQSISILKDIPVLGPLFFTRTYATTWLVLVILAVSTFLLYKTAFGMRLRACGENPQAAQAVGINVTKMRYFGVIISGALSALGGCIILITYSGEFNGSVAGLGFLALAALIFGQWKPLGILGATVFFGFASTLANVSQVIPQLQQIPLVLLKVFPYVI
;
A
#
# COMPACT_ATOMS: atom_id res chain seq x y z
N MET A 1 1.20 -12.77 12.20
CA MET A 1 -0.21 -13.07 12.50
C MET A 1 -1.14 -12.22 11.61
N ASP A 2 -0.79 -10.96 11.37
CA ASP A 2 -1.61 -10.04 10.54
C ASP A 2 -1.75 -10.44 9.07
N TRP A 3 -0.75 -11.08 8.48
CA TRP A 3 -0.84 -11.54 7.10
C TRP A 3 -1.81 -12.72 6.91
N LEU A 4 -1.95 -13.58 7.93
CA LEU A 4 -2.95 -14.66 7.91
C LEU A 4 -4.37 -14.09 8.02
N ILE A 5 -4.56 -13.06 8.83
CA ILE A 5 -5.84 -12.36 8.97
C ILE A 5 -6.16 -11.64 7.66
N SER A 6 -5.21 -10.89 7.09
CA SER A 6 -5.37 -10.20 5.82
C SER A 6 -5.67 -11.17 4.66
N SER A 7 -5.00 -12.32 4.60
CA SER A 7 -5.29 -13.34 3.58
C SER A 7 -6.67 -13.96 3.77
N SER A 8 -7.10 -14.21 5.00
CA SER A 8 -8.43 -14.76 5.29
C SER A 8 -9.53 -13.77 4.89
N PHE A 9 -9.32 -12.48 5.12
CA PHE A 9 -10.27 -11.45 4.69
C PHE A 9 -10.29 -11.26 3.17
N SER A 10 -9.17 -11.47 2.48
CA SER A 10 -9.15 -11.49 1.00
C SER A 10 -10.06 -12.57 0.44
N TRP A 11 -10.14 -13.73 1.08
CA TRP A 11 -11.11 -14.78 0.72
C TRP A 11 -12.56 -14.33 0.85
N GLY A 12 -12.90 -13.59 1.91
CA GLY A 12 -14.23 -13.02 2.10
C GLY A 12 -14.63 -12.04 0.99
N VAL A 13 -13.73 -11.12 0.61
CA VAL A 13 -13.95 -10.19 -0.51
C VAL A 13 -14.14 -10.95 -1.82
N ILE A 14 -13.28 -11.93 -2.07
CA ILE A 14 -13.34 -12.77 -3.27
C ILE A 14 -14.71 -13.46 -3.36
N PHE A 15 -15.13 -14.12 -2.28
CA PHE A 15 -16.39 -14.86 -2.25
C PHE A 15 -17.58 -13.92 -2.47
N ALA A 16 -17.60 -12.77 -1.77
CA ALA A 16 -18.69 -11.80 -1.89
C ALA A 16 -18.76 -11.17 -3.29
N SER A 17 -17.65 -10.71 -3.84
CA SER A 17 -17.65 -9.98 -5.11
C SER A 17 -17.70 -10.88 -6.34
N ILE A 18 -17.12 -12.08 -6.30
CA ILE A 18 -17.07 -12.98 -7.46
C ILE A 18 -18.26 -13.94 -7.49
N ASN A 19 -18.64 -14.52 -6.35
CA ASN A 19 -19.69 -15.53 -6.30
C ASN A 19 -21.09 -14.92 -6.05
N LEU A 20 -21.16 -13.86 -5.22
CA LEU A 20 -22.44 -13.23 -4.89
C LEU A 20 -22.75 -12.00 -5.74
N ASN A 21 -21.86 -11.59 -6.65
CA ASN A 21 -21.98 -10.37 -7.46
C ASN A 21 -22.25 -9.11 -6.61
N ALA A 22 -21.76 -9.11 -5.35
CA ALA A 22 -21.90 -7.97 -4.47
C ALA A 22 -21.04 -6.79 -4.94
N ASP A 23 -21.48 -5.56 -4.66
CA ASP A 23 -20.70 -4.36 -4.95
C ASP A 23 -19.34 -4.43 -4.22
N GLN A 24 -18.27 -4.23 -4.99
CA GLN A 24 -16.88 -4.35 -4.50
C GLN A 24 -16.54 -3.28 -3.48
N VAL A 25 -17.10 -2.06 -3.62
CA VAL A 25 -16.84 -0.96 -2.69
C VAL A 25 -17.51 -1.24 -1.34
N ILE A 26 -18.77 -1.69 -1.38
CA ILE A 26 -19.53 -2.02 -0.15
C ILE A 26 -18.88 -3.20 0.56
N SER A 27 -18.56 -4.27 -0.17
CA SER A 27 -17.90 -5.44 0.39
C SER A 27 -16.53 -5.10 0.98
N GLY A 28 -15.74 -4.27 0.29
CA GLY A 28 -14.42 -3.83 0.73
C GLY A 28 -14.50 -2.99 2.00
N THR A 29 -15.42 -2.03 2.08
CA THR A 29 -15.61 -1.20 3.29
C THR A 29 -16.09 -2.01 4.48
N ALA A 30 -17.05 -2.93 4.29
CA ALA A 30 -17.55 -3.80 5.35
C ALA A 30 -16.41 -4.68 5.93
N ILE A 31 -15.60 -5.29 5.05
CA ILE A 31 -14.46 -6.12 5.46
C ILE A 31 -13.40 -5.30 6.16
N ASN A 32 -13.11 -4.08 5.70
CA ASN A 32 -12.16 -3.20 6.37
C ASN A 32 -12.58 -2.87 7.80
N MET A 33 -13.88 -2.61 8.04
CA MET A 33 -14.40 -2.38 9.39
C MET A 33 -14.30 -3.63 10.28
N VAL A 34 -14.67 -4.80 9.75
CA VAL A 34 -14.57 -6.07 10.48
C VAL A 34 -13.11 -6.42 10.78
N ALA A 35 -12.21 -6.23 9.82
CA ALA A 35 -10.79 -6.48 10.01
C ALA A 35 -10.19 -5.61 11.13
N GLY A 36 -10.50 -4.31 11.14
CA GLY A 36 -10.05 -3.41 12.20
C GLY A 36 -10.57 -3.81 13.58
N ALA A 37 -11.86 -4.10 13.69
CA ALA A 37 -12.46 -4.53 14.95
C ALA A 37 -11.87 -5.86 15.45
N LEU A 38 -11.71 -6.84 14.55
CA LEU A 38 -11.20 -8.16 14.90
C LEU A 38 -9.73 -8.11 15.32
N THR A 39 -8.90 -7.34 14.63
CA THR A 39 -7.47 -7.20 14.98
C THR A 39 -7.29 -6.54 16.35
N VAL A 40 -8.06 -5.49 16.67
CA VAL A 40 -8.04 -4.85 18.00
C VAL A 40 -8.55 -5.80 19.08
N PHE A 41 -9.61 -6.56 18.79
CA PHE A 41 -10.15 -7.56 19.73
C PHE A 41 -9.12 -8.65 20.03
N LEU A 42 -8.46 -9.20 19.01
CA LEU A 42 -7.40 -10.20 19.18
C LEU A 42 -6.19 -9.63 19.92
N ALA A 43 -5.79 -8.38 19.61
CA ALA A 43 -4.72 -7.69 20.31
C ALA A 43 -5.02 -7.58 21.82
N ARG A 44 -6.23 -7.18 22.19
CA ARG A 44 -6.67 -7.10 23.59
C ARG A 44 -6.65 -8.45 24.30
N ASN A 45 -7.11 -9.50 23.62
CA ASN A 45 -7.13 -10.83 24.22
C ASN A 45 -5.73 -11.43 24.45
N ILE A 46 -4.75 -11.10 23.57
CA ILE A 46 -3.39 -11.67 23.63
C ILE A 46 -2.49 -10.84 24.52
N THR A 47 -2.57 -9.50 24.45
CA THR A 47 -1.61 -8.61 25.14
C THR A 47 -2.23 -7.82 26.29
N GLY A 48 -3.55 -7.95 26.51
CA GLY A 48 -4.28 -7.19 27.52
C GLY A 48 -4.51 -5.71 27.16
N SER A 49 -3.92 -5.22 26.07
CA SER A 49 -4.10 -3.83 25.59
C SER A 49 -4.45 -3.80 24.11
N GLY A 50 -5.27 -2.82 23.69
CA GLY A 50 -5.61 -2.64 22.28
C GLY A 50 -4.48 -2.01 21.44
N ASN A 51 -3.46 -1.47 22.10
CA ASN A 51 -2.29 -0.88 21.48
C ASN A 51 -1.07 -1.73 21.79
N ILE A 52 -0.36 -2.15 20.75
CA ILE A 52 0.87 -2.96 20.88
C ILE A 52 2.03 -2.09 20.43
N ARG A 53 2.97 -1.81 21.35
CA ARG A 53 4.24 -1.15 21.00
C ARG A 53 5.19 -2.17 20.40
N ILE A 54 5.75 -1.82 19.24
CA ILE A 54 6.77 -2.62 18.58
C ILE A 54 8.12 -2.06 18.99
N THR A 55 8.83 -2.82 19.82
CA THR A 55 10.18 -2.44 20.29
C THR A 55 11.28 -2.71 19.25
N MET A 56 10.99 -3.52 18.23
CA MET A 56 11.91 -3.81 17.14
C MET A 56 11.50 -3.01 15.89
N GLY A 57 12.07 -1.83 15.73
CA GLY A 57 11.98 -1.05 14.48
C GLY A 57 13.17 -1.33 13.56
N PHE A 58 12.99 -1.16 12.26
CA PHE A 58 14.13 -1.14 11.34
C PHE A 58 14.96 0.11 11.61
N VAL A 59 16.23 -0.10 11.97
CA VAL A 59 17.20 0.99 12.09
C VAL A 59 17.60 1.42 10.67
N PRO A 60 17.58 2.73 10.34
CA PRO A 60 18.07 3.20 9.05
C PRO A 60 19.54 2.82 8.90
N GLN A 61 19.84 2.01 7.89
CA GLN A 61 21.21 1.60 7.58
C GLN A 61 21.74 2.43 6.43
N SER A 62 22.99 2.88 6.56
CA SER A 62 23.70 3.51 5.45
C SER A 62 24.45 2.43 4.66
N ILE A 63 24.14 2.27 3.38
CA ILE A 63 24.88 1.36 2.49
C ILE A 63 26.20 2.05 2.15
N SER A 64 27.30 1.60 2.78
CA SER A 64 28.63 2.23 2.68
C SER A 64 29.20 2.27 1.25
N ILE A 65 28.82 1.35 0.38
CA ILE A 65 29.41 1.19 -0.96
C ILE A 65 28.95 2.27 -1.96
N LEU A 66 27.76 2.87 -1.76
CA LEU A 66 27.20 3.87 -2.68
C LEU A 66 27.14 5.29 -2.07
N LYS A 67 27.77 5.48 -0.92
CA LYS A 67 27.78 6.76 -0.21
C LYS A 67 28.63 7.83 -0.91
N ASP A 68 29.60 7.39 -1.73
CA ASP A 68 30.61 8.26 -2.35
C ASP A 68 30.17 8.90 -3.68
N ILE A 69 28.92 8.67 -4.10
CA ILE A 69 28.40 9.32 -5.31
C ILE A 69 27.95 10.74 -4.95
N PRO A 70 28.58 11.80 -5.51
CA PRO A 70 28.19 13.18 -5.24
C PRO A 70 26.74 13.42 -5.69
N VAL A 71 25.91 14.02 -4.79
CA VAL A 71 24.49 14.35 -4.96
C VAL A 71 23.51 13.17 -4.76
N LEU A 72 23.75 12.00 -5.37
CA LEU A 72 22.82 10.85 -5.24
C LEU A 72 23.08 10.03 -3.97
N GLY A 73 24.33 9.99 -3.49
CA GLY A 73 24.70 9.30 -2.26
C GLY A 73 23.96 9.79 -1.03
N PRO A 74 24.02 11.09 -0.70
CA PRO A 74 23.32 11.63 0.46
C PRO A 74 21.80 11.62 0.33
N LEU A 75 21.26 11.67 -0.89
CA LEU A 75 19.80 11.75 -1.12
C LEU A 75 19.11 10.39 -1.02
N PHE A 76 19.73 9.32 -1.56
CA PHE A 76 19.11 8.00 -1.69
C PHE A 76 19.73 6.91 -0.82
N PHE A 77 20.97 7.07 -0.36
CA PHE A 77 21.74 6.02 0.31
C PHE A 77 22.12 6.32 1.76
N THR A 78 21.96 7.58 2.22
CA THR A 78 22.16 7.95 3.62
C THR A 78 20.85 7.83 4.40
N ARG A 79 20.84 6.98 5.43
CA ARG A 79 19.68 6.74 6.32
C ARG A 79 18.43 6.20 5.60
N THR A 80 18.61 5.36 4.58
CA THR A 80 17.51 4.74 3.88
C THR A 80 17.11 3.44 4.56
N TYR A 81 15.81 3.22 4.75
CA TYR A 81 15.32 1.95 5.26
C TYR A 81 15.46 0.86 4.18
N ALA A 82 15.87 -0.33 4.58
CA ALA A 82 15.93 -1.50 3.67
C ALA A 82 14.59 -1.78 2.99
N THR A 83 13.49 -1.40 3.63
CA THR A 83 12.12 -1.49 3.11
C THR A 83 11.91 -0.70 1.83
N THR A 84 12.59 0.44 1.63
CA THR A 84 12.49 1.25 0.41
C THR A 84 12.99 0.47 -0.81
N TRP A 85 14.11 -0.23 -0.67
CA TRP A 85 14.66 -1.08 -1.73
C TRP A 85 13.74 -2.26 -2.04
N LEU A 86 13.18 -2.86 -1.01
CA LEU A 86 12.21 -3.95 -1.15
C LEU A 86 10.99 -3.48 -1.96
N VAL A 87 10.43 -2.30 -1.68
CA VAL A 87 9.29 -1.74 -2.42
C VAL A 87 9.65 -1.46 -3.88
N LEU A 88 10.87 -0.94 -4.17
CA LEU A 88 11.32 -0.72 -5.54
C LEU A 88 11.48 -2.04 -6.31
N VAL A 89 12.00 -3.08 -5.67
CA VAL A 89 12.09 -4.42 -6.27
C VAL A 89 10.70 -4.98 -6.56
N ILE A 90 9.76 -4.87 -5.61
CA ILE A 90 8.37 -5.30 -5.82
C ILE A 90 7.74 -4.54 -7.00
N LEU A 91 7.97 -3.23 -7.10
CA LEU A 91 7.48 -2.42 -8.22
C LEU A 91 8.07 -2.89 -9.56
N ALA A 92 9.38 -3.14 -9.61
CA ALA A 92 10.04 -3.63 -10.82
C ALA A 92 9.51 -5.01 -11.24
N VAL A 93 9.39 -5.94 -10.27
CA VAL A 93 8.86 -7.28 -10.49
C VAL A 93 7.39 -7.22 -10.93
N SER A 94 6.54 -6.44 -10.28
CA SER A 94 5.13 -6.30 -10.64
C SER A 94 4.96 -5.67 -12.03
N THR A 95 5.77 -4.68 -12.37
CA THR A 95 5.78 -4.06 -13.70
C THR A 95 6.19 -5.08 -14.77
N PHE A 96 7.26 -5.82 -14.52
CA PHE A 96 7.70 -6.89 -15.43
C PHE A 96 6.62 -7.97 -15.60
N LEU A 97 6.03 -8.41 -14.50
CA LEU A 97 5.00 -9.44 -14.47
C LEU A 97 3.75 -9.00 -15.25
N LEU A 98 3.30 -7.76 -15.08
CA LEU A 98 2.11 -7.23 -15.74
C LEU A 98 2.30 -6.96 -17.24
N TYR A 99 3.50 -6.51 -17.65
CA TYR A 99 3.70 -6.04 -19.03
C TYR A 99 4.50 -7.01 -19.91
N LYS A 100 5.31 -7.89 -19.30
CA LYS A 100 6.23 -8.75 -20.05
C LYS A 100 5.89 -10.25 -19.97
N THR A 101 4.89 -10.64 -19.16
CA THR A 101 4.52 -12.06 -19.03
C THR A 101 3.13 -12.36 -19.61
N ALA A 102 2.95 -13.62 -20.03
CA ALA A 102 1.66 -14.13 -20.49
C ALA A 102 0.58 -14.05 -19.39
N PHE A 103 0.98 -14.20 -18.11
CA PHE A 103 0.08 -14.05 -16.97
C PHE A 103 -0.49 -12.63 -16.90
N GLY A 104 0.37 -11.61 -16.98
CA GLY A 104 -0.05 -10.21 -16.95
C GLY A 104 -0.95 -9.83 -18.12
N MET A 105 -0.68 -10.33 -19.33
CA MET A 105 -1.56 -10.12 -20.47
C MET A 105 -2.95 -10.72 -20.24
N ARG A 106 -3.03 -11.96 -19.75
CA ARG A 106 -4.31 -12.62 -19.43
C ARG A 106 -5.06 -11.88 -18.34
N LEU A 107 -4.36 -11.42 -17.30
CA LEU A 107 -4.96 -10.68 -16.19
C LEU A 107 -5.58 -9.37 -16.67
N ARG A 108 -4.88 -8.61 -17.52
CA ARG A 108 -5.40 -7.35 -18.11
C ARG A 108 -6.57 -7.61 -19.05
N ALA A 109 -6.48 -8.63 -19.91
CA ALA A 109 -7.59 -9.02 -20.79
C ALA A 109 -8.86 -9.36 -19.99
N CYS A 110 -8.72 -10.05 -18.86
CA CYS A 110 -9.84 -10.34 -17.95
C CYS A 110 -10.42 -9.07 -17.28
N GLY A 111 -9.61 -8.02 -17.12
CA GLY A 111 -10.06 -6.73 -16.59
C GLY A 111 -10.79 -5.87 -17.62
N GLU A 112 -10.30 -5.84 -18.87
CA GLU A 112 -10.89 -5.04 -19.94
C GLU A 112 -12.20 -5.66 -20.48
N ASN A 113 -12.16 -6.94 -20.86
CA ASN A 113 -13.35 -7.63 -21.37
C ASN A 113 -13.37 -9.10 -20.92
N PRO A 114 -14.05 -9.40 -19.81
CA PRO A 114 -14.11 -10.76 -19.28
C PRO A 114 -14.77 -11.76 -20.26
N GLN A 115 -15.77 -11.31 -21.03
CA GLN A 115 -16.48 -12.18 -21.96
C GLN A 115 -15.59 -12.57 -23.14
N ALA A 116 -14.84 -11.63 -23.71
CA ALA A 116 -13.90 -11.91 -24.78
C ALA A 116 -12.75 -12.80 -24.30
N ALA A 117 -12.23 -12.59 -23.08
CA ALA A 117 -11.21 -13.44 -22.48
C ALA A 117 -11.71 -14.88 -22.29
N GLN A 118 -12.98 -15.06 -21.91
CA GLN A 118 -13.60 -16.36 -21.74
C GLN A 118 -13.80 -17.09 -23.08
N ALA A 119 -14.16 -16.34 -24.14
CA ALA A 119 -14.32 -16.90 -25.47
C ALA A 119 -13.01 -17.48 -26.05
N VAL A 120 -11.86 -16.94 -25.66
CA VAL A 120 -10.53 -17.41 -26.04
C VAL A 120 -10.02 -18.56 -25.10
N GLY A 121 -10.87 -19.05 -24.19
CA GLY A 121 -10.55 -20.16 -23.31
C GLY A 121 -9.80 -19.76 -22.02
N ILE A 122 -9.73 -18.48 -21.67
CA ILE A 122 -9.12 -18.03 -20.42
C ILE A 122 -10.14 -18.17 -19.29
N ASN A 123 -9.77 -18.86 -18.22
CA ASN A 123 -10.62 -18.97 -17.04
C ASN A 123 -10.57 -17.67 -16.23
N VAL A 124 -11.55 -16.79 -16.48
CA VAL A 124 -11.65 -15.45 -15.87
C VAL A 124 -11.74 -15.52 -14.34
N THR A 125 -12.53 -16.47 -13.82
CA THR A 125 -12.70 -16.65 -12.37
C THR A 125 -11.35 -16.94 -11.70
N LYS A 126 -10.59 -17.90 -12.21
CA LYS A 126 -9.25 -18.22 -11.67
C LYS A 126 -8.32 -17.00 -11.73
N MET A 127 -8.32 -16.23 -12.82
CA MET A 127 -7.48 -15.04 -12.97
C MET A 127 -7.84 -13.96 -11.94
N ARG A 128 -9.13 -13.75 -11.68
CA ARG A 128 -9.62 -12.82 -10.65
C ARG A 128 -9.17 -13.28 -9.26
N TYR A 129 -9.29 -14.55 -8.93
CA TYR A 129 -8.82 -15.10 -7.65
C TYR A 129 -7.32 -14.83 -7.45
N PHE A 130 -6.48 -15.14 -8.44
CA PHE A 130 -5.05 -14.86 -8.35
C PHE A 130 -4.75 -13.37 -8.19
N GLY A 131 -5.44 -12.50 -8.92
CA GLY A 131 -5.28 -11.04 -8.80
C GLY A 131 -5.56 -10.55 -7.38
N VAL A 132 -6.67 -10.98 -6.78
CA VAL A 132 -7.05 -10.54 -5.43
C VAL A 132 -6.11 -11.12 -4.36
N ILE A 133 -5.67 -12.37 -4.49
CA ILE A 133 -4.70 -12.98 -3.55
C ILE A 133 -3.37 -12.21 -3.59
N ILE A 134 -2.85 -11.90 -4.76
CA ILE A 134 -1.61 -11.13 -4.90
C ILE A 134 -1.79 -9.71 -4.33
N SER A 135 -2.92 -9.06 -4.62
CA SER A 135 -3.25 -7.74 -4.09
C SER A 135 -3.31 -7.74 -2.56
N GLY A 136 -3.98 -8.74 -1.97
CA GLY A 136 -4.05 -8.88 -0.50
C GLY A 136 -2.68 -9.12 0.14
N ALA A 137 -1.83 -9.94 -0.48
CA ALA A 137 -0.47 -10.18 0.01
C ALA A 137 0.40 -8.90 -0.04
N LEU A 138 0.33 -8.14 -1.13
CA LEU A 138 1.06 -6.87 -1.27
C LEU A 138 0.53 -5.81 -0.30
N SER A 139 -0.78 -5.75 -0.08
CA SER A 139 -1.39 -4.85 0.90
C SER A 139 -0.95 -5.17 2.33
N ALA A 140 -0.88 -6.47 2.68
CA ALA A 140 -0.37 -6.91 3.98
C ALA A 140 1.10 -6.51 4.18
N LEU A 141 1.95 -6.70 3.16
CA LEU A 141 3.34 -6.24 3.19
C LEU A 141 3.43 -4.72 3.38
N GLY A 142 2.61 -3.95 2.68
CA GLY A 142 2.53 -2.49 2.84
C GLY A 142 2.16 -2.09 4.27
N GLY A 143 1.17 -2.74 4.86
CA GLY A 143 0.76 -2.52 6.25
C GLY A 143 1.88 -2.83 7.25
N CYS A 144 2.60 -3.93 7.08
CA CYS A 144 3.76 -4.27 7.90
C CYS A 144 4.89 -3.23 7.79
N ILE A 145 5.17 -2.75 6.59
CA ILE A 145 6.19 -1.71 6.36
C ILE A 145 5.82 -0.42 7.08
N ILE A 146 4.57 0.04 6.96
CA ILE A 146 4.07 1.24 7.63
C ILE A 146 4.20 1.09 9.15
N LEU A 147 3.80 -0.06 9.68
CA LEU A 147 3.82 -0.33 11.11
C LEU A 147 5.25 -0.29 11.68
N ILE A 148 6.20 -0.93 11.01
CA ILE A 148 7.59 -1.05 11.49
C ILE A 148 8.38 0.24 11.27
N THR A 149 8.10 0.95 10.15
CA THR A 149 8.91 2.11 9.75
C THR A 149 8.36 3.43 10.27
N TYR A 150 7.03 3.57 10.34
CA TYR A 150 6.39 4.86 10.60
C TYR A 150 5.68 4.93 11.96
N SER A 151 4.88 3.93 12.32
CA SER A 151 4.01 4.03 13.49
C SER A 151 4.68 3.58 14.78
N GLY A 152 5.49 2.53 14.75
CA GLY A 152 6.06 1.91 15.95
C GLY A 152 5.03 1.36 16.95
N GLU A 153 3.75 1.69 16.75
CA GLU A 153 2.62 1.27 17.57
C GLU A 153 1.49 0.75 16.67
N PHE A 154 0.96 -0.42 17.02
CA PHE A 154 -0.22 -0.97 16.38
C PHE A 154 -1.47 -0.50 17.16
N ASN A 155 -2.38 0.20 16.48
CA ASN A 155 -3.65 0.67 17.02
C ASN A 155 -4.87 0.24 16.20
N GLY A 156 -4.68 -0.72 15.28
CA GLY A 156 -5.75 -1.21 14.41
C GLY A 156 -6.20 -0.24 13.30
N SER A 157 -5.52 0.90 13.15
CA SER A 157 -5.84 1.90 12.12
C SER A 157 -4.65 2.21 11.23
N VAL A 158 -4.88 2.35 9.94
CA VAL A 158 -3.90 2.81 8.93
C VAL A 158 -3.97 4.33 8.71
N ALA A 159 -4.64 5.08 9.59
CA ALA A 159 -4.71 6.54 9.58
C ALA A 159 -5.07 7.16 8.20
N GLY A 160 -5.94 6.50 7.43
CA GLY A 160 -6.39 6.99 6.12
C GLY A 160 -5.42 6.78 4.96
N LEU A 161 -4.26 6.15 5.16
CA LEU A 161 -3.28 5.89 4.10
C LEU A 161 -3.84 5.01 2.97
N GLY A 162 -4.88 4.21 3.22
CA GLY A 162 -5.59 3.46 2.19
C GLY A 162 -6.28 4.36 1.17
N PHE A 163 -6.90 5.45 1.61
CA PHE A 163 -7.52 6.44 0.72
C PHE A 163 -6.46 7.21 -0.09
N LEU A 164 -5.32 7.52 0.54
CA LEU A 164 -4.19 8.12 -0.16
C LEU A 164 -3.64 7.19 -1.26
N ALA A 165 -3.58 5.89 -0.98
CA ALA A 165 -3.19 4.89 -1.97
C ALA A 165 -4.18 4.80 -3.14
N LEU A 166 -5.49 4.89 -2.87
CA LEU A 166 -6.52 4.97 -3.93
C LEU A 166 -6.36 6.24 -4.76
N ALA A 167 -6.12 7.38 -4.12
CA ALA A 167 -5.84 8.63 -4.84
C ALA A 167 -4.61 8.46 -5.75
N ALA A 168 -3.50 7.92 -5.23
CA ALA A 168 -2.30 7.67 -6.02
C ALA A 168 -2.54 6.72 -7.19
N LEU A 169 -3.41 5.72 -7.02
CA LEU A 169 -3.81 4.79 -8.09
C LEU A 169 -4.54 5.50 -9.22
N ILE A 170 -5.49 6.38 -8.88
CA ILE A 170 -6.28 7.16 -9.84
C ILE A 170 -5.38 8.15 -10.57
N PHE A 171 -4.58 8.93 -9.85
CA PHE A 171 -3.60 9.87 -10.43
C PHE A 171 -2.57 9.16 -11.31
N GLY A 172 -2.15 7.96 -10.91
CA GLY A 172 -1.23 7.13 -11.69
C GLY A 172 -1.85 6.46 -12.91
N GLN A 173 -3.14 6.69 -13.19
CA GLN A 173 -3.88 6.11 -14.33
C GLN A 173 -3.73 4.57 -14.40
N TRP A 174 -3.74 3.90 -13.26
CA TRP A 174 -3.60 2.43 -13.17
C TRP A 174 -2.29 1.90 -13.76
N LYS A 175 -1.31 2.77 -14.04
CA LYS A 175 0.01 2.39 -14.57
C LYS A 175 1.06 2.39 -13.44
N PRO A 176 1.89 1.35 -13.30
CA PRO A 176 2.87 1.26 -12.22
C PRO A 176 3.82 2.47 -12.12
N LEU A 177 4.32 2.96 -13.25
CA LEU A 177 5.17 4.16 -13.29
C LEU A 177 4.41 5.45 -12.92
N GLY A 178 3.14 5.56 -13.33
CA GLY A 178 2.28 6.67 -12.95
C GLY A 178 2.00 6.67 -11.45
N ILE A 179 1.72 5.49 -10.89
CA ILE A 179 1.51 5.31 -9.43
C ILE A 179 2.78 5.68 -8.65
N LEU A 180 3.98 5.30 -9.15
CA LEU A 180 5.23 5.71 -8.54
C LEU A 180 5.38 7.23 -8.53
N GLY A 181 5.12 7.90 -9.65
CA GLY A 181 5.15 9.36 -9.72
C GLY A 181 4.18 10.01 -8.74
N ALA A 182 2.93 9.53 -8.69
CA ALA A 182 1.91 10.03 -7.78
C ALA A 182 2.30 9.81 -6.31
N THR A 183 2.80 8.62 -5.95
CA THR A 183 3.23 8.32 -4.57
C THR A 183 4.43 9.15 -4.14
N VAL A 184 5.40 9.40 -5.02
CA VAL A 184 6.52 10.31 -4.75
C VAL A 184 6.01 11.74 -4.53
N PHE A 185 5.09 12.21 -5.35
CA PHE A 185 4.49 13.53 -5.19
C PHE A 185 3.75 13.68 -3.85
N PHE A 186 2.87 12.73 -3.51
CA PHE A 186 2.15 12.76 -2.23
C PHE A 186 3.08 12.60 -1.03
N GLY A 187 4.12 11.76 -1.13
CA GLY A 187 5.15 11.62 -0.11
C GLY A 187 5.94 12.91 0.11
N PHE A 188 6.33 13.59 -0.97
CA PHE A 188 6.99 14.89 -0.91
C PHE A 188 6.10 15.95 -0.25
N ALA A 189 4.84 16.06 -0.68
CA ALA A 189 3.88 17.01 -0.11
C ALA A 189 3.63 16.75 1.38
N SER A 190 3.49 15.48 1.78
CA SER A 190 3.33 15.09 3.18
C SER A 190 4.56 15.43 4.02
N THR A 191 5.76 15.21 3.48
CA THR A 191 7.02 15.56 4.15
C THR A 191 7.15 17.06 4.29
N LEU A 192 6.81 17.84 3.25
CA LEU A 192 6.81 19.30 3.30
C LEU A 192 5.87 19.83 4.39
N ALA A 193 4.66 19.23 4.49
CA ALA A 193 3.71 19.57 5.54
C ALA A 193 4.24 19.30 6.97
N ASN A 194 5.00 18.21 7.15
CA ASN A 194 5.59 17.89 8.44
C ASN A 194 6.79 18.81 8.76
N VAL A 195 7.63 19.11 7.78
CA VAL A 195 8.80 20.01 7.94
C VAL A 195 8.36 21.46 8.20
N SER A 196 7.23 21.90 7.64
CA SER A 196 6.70 23.24 7.87
C SER A 196 6.38 23.54 9.34
N GLN A 197 6.14 22.52 10.15
CA GLN A 197 5.92 22.67 11.59
C GLN A 197 7.21 22.98 12.37
N VAL A 198 8.36 22.60 11.82
CA VAL A 198 9.67 22.76 12.48
C VAL A 198 10.30 24.09 12.11
N ILE A 199 9.94 24.66 10.95
CA ILE A 199 10.50 25.92 10.46
C ILE A 199 9.62 27.07 10.90
N PRO A 200 10.12 28.04 11.77
CA PRO A 200 9.31 29.12 12.32
C PRO A 200 8.68 30.03 11.25
N GLN A 201 9.33 30.20 10.12
CA GLN A 201 8.86 31.06 9.01
C GLN A 201 7.64 30.46 8.27
N LEU A 202 7.45 29.14 8.31
CA LEU A 202 6.35 28.43 7.65
C LEU A 202 5.18 28.13 8.61
N GLN A 203 5.35 28.39 9.92
CA GLN A 203 4.28 28.20 10.92
C GLN A 203 3.09 29.13 10.72
N GLN A 204 3.24 30.22 9.95
CA GLN A 204 2.13 31.13 9.60
C GLN A 204 1.12 30.50 8.65
N ILE A 205 1.48 29.42 7.94
CA ILE A 205 0.58 28.70 7.05
C ILE A 205 -0.14 27.62 7.86
N PRO A 206 -1.49 27.63 7.93
CA PRO A 206 -2.21 26.58 8.66
C PRO A 206 -1.83 25.20 8.16
N LEU A 207 -1.40 24.32 9.07
CA LEU A 207 -0.99 22.95 8.77
C LEU A 207 -2.04 22.19 7.95
N VAL A 208 -3.31 22.50 8.20
CA VAL A 208 -4.44 21.87 7.51
C VAL A 208 -4.38 22.14 6.01
N LEU A 209 -4.03 23.36 5.58
CA LEU A 209 -3.89 23.71 4.16
C LEU A 209 -2.79 22.89 3.47
N LEU A 210 -1.64 22.75 4.13
CA LEU A 210 -0.52 21.97 3.59
C LEU A 210 -0.82 20.47 3.53
N LYS A 211 -1.58 19.94 4.50
CA LYS A 211 -2.01 18.53 4.48
C LYS A 211 -3.12 18.27 3.47
N VAL A 212 -3.99 19.24 3.22
CA VAL A 212 -5.09 19.11 2.26
C VAL A 212 -4.63 19.36 0.82
N PHE A 213 -3.54 20.12 0.65
CA PHE A 213 -3.01 20.48 -0.67
C PHE A 213 -2.90 19.30 -1.66
N PRO A 214 -2.34 18.14 -1.29
CA PRO A 214 -2.25 17.00 -2.21
C PRO A 214 -3.59 16.37 -2.58
N TYR A 215 -4.68 16.71 -1.88
CA TYR A 215 -6.03 16.16 -2.14
C TYR A 215 -6.91 17.11 -2.96
N VAL A 216 -6.48 18.36 -3.13
CA VAL A 216 -7.24 19.40 -3.86
C VAL A 216 -6.82 19.50 -5.33
N ILE A 217 -5.64 18.99 -5.68
CA ILE A 217 -5.13 18.90 -7.03
C ILE A 217 -5.65 17.64 -7.72
#